data_416360fd10950f0c1e426a20ac64d05f
#
_entry.id   416360fd10950f0c1e426a20ac64d05f
#
_cell.length_a   1.000
_cell.length_b   1.000
_cell.length_c   1.000
_cell.angle_alpha   90.00
_cell.angle_beta   90.00
_cell.angle_gamma   90.00
#
_symmetry.space_group_name_H-M   'P 1'
#
loop_
_entity.id
_entity.type
_entity.pdbx_description
1 polymer ?
#
loop_
_entity_poly.entity_id
_entity_poly.type
_entity_poly.pdbx_seq_one_letter_code
_entity_poly.pdbx_strand_id
1 'polypeptide(L)'
;AEVFPERNSYDPKNPGWAWMSNNSIAAEVGTNYEDYVDLIADNGEPGFIWLDVARKYGRLADAPDNKDYRVMGFNPCAEQPLESYELCTLVEVHLNRHDDREDFLRTLKFAYLYGKTVTLMPTHWQITNGIMQRNRRIGTSLTGIASFADTKGMPALRDWMDSGYNKIRGYDKKYSEWLCVRESIRVTTVKPSGSVSLLSGATPGVHWGPGGAFYLRAIRFGNTDPMLYLLKTAGYKVEADLVSANTSVVYFPVASEHLRSEKDVSLFEKIGLAATAQKYWSDNGVSVTLSFDKETEKKHVAPALHLYEGELKAVSFLPMGNQTFPQQPYSNITREEYNSYVGKIGKIDWSAIYDGVENLESLGEAYCSTDACEIKFY
;
A
#
# COMPACT_ATOMS: atom_id res chain seq x y z
N ALA A 1 -7.10 -22.98 1.95
CA ALA A 1 -6.69 -23.85 3.08
C ALA A 1 -6.33 -25.26 2.62
N GLU A 2 -7.09 -25.86 1.74
CA GLU A 2 -6.72 -27.19 1.19
C GLU A 2 -5.49 -27.17 0.29
N VAL A 3 -5.19 -26.02 -0.34
CA VAL A 3 -4.06 -25.87 -1.26
C VAL A 3 -2.74 -25.54 -0.51
N PHE A 4 -2.82 -24.88 0.64
CA PHE A 4 -1.66 -24.48 1.42
C PHE A 4 -1.88 -24.73 2.93
N PRO A 5 -1.93 -26.00 3.37
CA PRO A 5 -2.15 -26.33 4.78
C PRO A 5 -1.06 -25.79 5.72
N GLU A 6 0.17 -25.56 5.20
CA GLU A 6 1.29 -25.00 5.94
C GLU A 6 1.00 -23.58 6.46
N ARG A 7 0.08 -22.86 5.81
CA ARG A 7 -0.27 -21.51 6.23
C ARG A 7 -1.06 -21.47 7.54
N ASN A 8 -1.72 -22.54 7.88
CA ASN A 8 -2.46 -22.68 9.15
C ASN A 8 -1.55 -23.07 10.33
N SER A 9 -0.30 -23.44 10.06
CA SER A 9 0.68 -23.82 11.08
C SER A 9 1.82 -22.79 11.14
N TYR A 10 1.54 -21.61 11.72
CA TYR A 10 2.60 -20.63 11.96
C TYR A 10 3.55 -21.15 13.05
N ASP A 11 4.76 -21.48 12.67
CA ASP A 11 5.87 -21.67 13.58
C ASP A 11 6.78 -20.43 13.52
N PRO A 12 6.88 -19.63 14.61
CA PRO A 12 7.76 -18.45 14.63
C PRO A 12 9.22 -18.75 14.32
N LYS A 13 9.66 -20.00 14.52
CA LYS A 13 11.05 -20.45 14.24
C LYS A 13 11.24 -20.91 12.79
N ASN A 14 10.16 -21.25 12.11
CA ASN A 14 10.17 -21.68 10.72
C ASN A 14 8.85 -21.28 10.02
N PRO A 15 8.66 -19.99 9.73
CA PRO A 15 7.37 -19.46 9.29
C PRO A 15 6.92 -19.98 7.92
N GLY A 16 7.80 -20.61 7.14
CA GLY A 16 7.50 -21.11 5.79
C GLY A 16 7.26 -20.00 4.78
N TRP A 17 7.30 -20.35 3.49
CA TRP A 17 7.09 -19.41 2.38
C TRP A 17 5.66 -18.86 2.30
N ALA A 18 4.68 -19.63 2.72
CA ALA A 18 3.26 -19.27 2.63
C ALA A 18 2.90 -18.05 3.49
N TRP A 19 3.59 -17.83 4.60
CA TRP A 19 3.45 -16.63 5.44
C TRP A 19 3.94 -15.35 4.77
N MET A 20 4.90 -15.49 3.86
CA MET A 20 5.57 -14.40 3.17
C MET A 20 4.87 -14.04 1.86
N SER A 21 3.82 -14.77 1.48
CA SER A 21 3.07 -14.57 0.23
C SER A 21 1.69 -13.99 0.50
N ASN A 22 1.21 -13.15 -0.41
CA ASN A 22 -0.19 -12.75 -0.46
C ASN A 22 -0.97 -13.78 -1.30
N ASN A 23 -1.99 -14.41 -0.70
CA ASN A 23 -2.78 -15.44 -1.37
C ASN A 23 -4.21 -14.93 -1.57
N SER A 24 -4.51 -14.59 -2.79
CA SER A 24 -5.84 -14.15 -3.20
C SER A 24 -6.45 -15.13 -4.17
N ILE A 25 -7.76 -15.34 -4.05
CA ILE A 25 -8.56 -16.12 -5.00
C ILE A 25 -8.97 -15.19 -6.15
N ALA A 26 -8.79 -15.65 -7.39
CA ALA A 26 -9.42 -15.04 -8.55
C ALA A 26 -10.92 -15.36 -8.50
N ALA A 27 -11.70 -14.42 -8.02
CA ALA A 27 -13.15 -14.53 -7.89
C ALA A 27 -13.86 -13.89 -9.09
N GLU A 28 -15.08 -14.32 -9.31
CA GLU A 28 -16.04 -13.68 -10.21
C GLU A 28 -17.18 -13.05 -9.40
N VAL A 29 -17.84 -12.06 -9.96
CA VAL A 29 -19.06 -11.49 -9.36
C VAL A 29 -20.09 -12.61 -9.19
N GLY A 30 -20.62 -12.77 -7.97
CA GLY A 30 -21.52 -13.86 -7.62
C GLY A 30 -20.84 -15.09 -6.97
N THR A 31 -19.56 -15.00 -6.63
CA THR A 31 -18.85 -16.02 -5.87
C THR A 31 -19.56 -16.26 -4.52
N ASN A 32 -19.67 -17.53 -4.07
CA ASN A 32 -20.14 -17.86 -2.73
C ASN A 32 -19.05 -17.56 -1.70
N TYR A 33 -19.16 -16.46 -0.97
CA TYR A 33 -18.16 -16.02 0.00
C TYR A 33 -18.31 -16.67 1.38
N GLU A 34 -19.47 -17.26 1.69
CA GLU A 34 -19.75 -17.92 2.95
C GLU A 34 -18.76 -19.04 3.24
N ASP A 35 -18.33 -19.76 2.21
CA ASP A 35 -17.37 -20.87 2.31
C ASP A 35 -15.96 -20.45 2.80
N TYR A 36 -15.65 -19.16 2.75
CA TYR A 36 -14.33 -18.61 3.11
C TYR A 36 -14.32 -17.84 4.43
N VAL A 37 -15.49 -17.52 5.01
CA VAL A 37 -15.59 -16.64 6.19
C VAL A 37 -14.81 -17.20 7.38
N ASP A 38 -14.85 -18.50 7.62
CA ASP A 38 -14.14 -19.14 8.73
C ASP A 38 -12.61 -19.03 8.55
N LEU A 39 -12.12 -19.26 7.35
CA LEU A 39 -10.70 -19.15 7.00
C LEU A 39 -10.20 -17.71 7.16
N ILE A 40 -10.96 -16.74 6.63
CA ILE A 40 -10.66 -15.31 6.76
C ILE A 40 -10.64 -14.89 8.22
N ALA A 41 -11.59 -15.39 9.03
CA ALA A 41 -11.64 -15.06 10.44
C ALA A 41 -10.50 -15.70 11.24
N ASP A 42 -9.92 -16.79 10.78
CA ASP A 42 -8.81 -17.46 11.46
C ASP A 42 -7.45 -16.84 11.19
N ASN A 43 -7.16 -16.49 9.94
CA ASN A 43 -5.83 -16.04 9.54
C ASN A 43 -5.79 -14.86 8.54
N GLY A 44 -6.94 -14.27 8.18
CA GLY A 44 -7.02 -13.15 7.23
C GLY A 44 -6.99 -13.57 5.75
N GLU A 45 -6.93 -14.88 5.47
CA GLU A 45 -6.81 -15.41 4.11
C GLU A 45 -7.98 -16.37 3.78
N PRO A 46 -8.38 -16.42 2.51
CA PRO A 46 -7.82 -15.75 1.35
C PRO A 46 -8.30 -14.30 1.20
N GLY A 47 -7.51 -13.47 0.47
CA GLY A 47 -8.02 -12.27 -0.16
C GLY A 47 -8.77 -12.60 -1.46
N PHE A 48 -9.36 -11.59 -2.11
CA PHE A 48 -10.02 -11.75 -3.41
C PHE A 48 -9.52 -10.75 -4.43
N ILE A 49 -9.42 -11.19 -5.68
CA ILE A 49 -9.17 -10.36 -6.86
C ILE A 49 -10.25 -10.64 -7.91
N TRP A 50 -10.87 -9.57 -8.45
CA TRP A 50 -11.89 -9.67 -9.50
C TRP A 50 -11.27 -9.29 -10.83
N LEU A 51 -10.72 -10.29 -11.54
CA LEU A 51 -10.01 -10.10 -12.81
C LEU A 51 -10.95 -9.63 -13.93
N ASP A 52 -12.21 -10.04 -13.91
CA ASP A 52 -13.25 -9.60 -14.83
C ASP A 52 -13.51 -8.09 -14.69
N VAL A 53 -13.64 -7.57 -13.46
CA VAL A 53 -13.78 -6.15 -13.16
C VAL A 53 -12.52 -5.39 -13.58
N ALA A 54 -11.33 -5.91 -13.24
CA ALA A 54 -10.06 -5.28 -13.59
C ALA A 54 -9.84 -5.17 -15.10
N ARG A 55 -10.23 -6.19 -15.86
CA ARG A 55 -10.12 -6.23 -17.33
C ARG A 55 -11.10 -5.30 -18.02
N LYS A 56 -12.30 -5.19 -17.47
CA LYS A 56 -13.42 -4.48 -18.06
C LYS A 56 -13.40 -2.98 -17.79
N TYR A 57 -12.99 -2.58 -16.58
CA TYR A 57 -13.12 -1.19 -16.14
C TYR A 57 -11.76 -0.53 -15.86
N GLY A 58 -11.67 0.77 -16.16
CA GLY A 58 -10.75 1.69 -15.52
C GLY A 58 -11.24 2.04 -14.11
N ARG A 59 -11.45 3.32 -13.81
CA ARG A 59 -12.19 3.67 -12.59
C ARG A 59 -13.69 3.38 -12.78
N LEU A 60 -14.37 3.00 -11.72
CA LEU A 60 -15.73 2.48 -11.81
C LEU A 60 -16.81 3.57 -12.04
N ALA A 61 -16.47 4.85 -11.94
CA ALA A 61 -17.35 5.94 -12.35
C ALA A 61 -17.52 6.07 -13.87
N ASP A 62 -16.58 5.50 -14.63
CA ASP A 62 -16.56 5.59 -16.09
C ASP A 62 -17.20 4.33 -16.73
N ALA A 63 -17.63 4.44 -17.99
CA ALA A 63 -18.10 3.30 -18.74
C ALA A 63 -16.99 2.24 -18.93
N PRO A 64 -17.35 0.96 -19.08
CA PRO A 64 -16.35 -0.09 -19.35
C PRO A 64 -15.60 0.21 -20.65
N ASP A 65 -14.26 0.12 -20.60
CA ASP A 65 -13.40 0.39 -21.75
C ASP A 65 -12.66 -0.85 -22.29
N ASN A 66 -12.66 -1.95 -21.54
CA ASN A 66 -12.02 -3.23 -21.87
C ASN A 66 -10.54 -3.12 -22.28
N LYS A 67 -9.83 -2.07 -21.86
CA LYS A 67 -8.44 -1.85 -22.25
C LYS A 67 -7.48 -2.85 -21.63
N ASP A 68 -7.80 -3.33 -20.42
CA ASP A 68 -6.94 -4.21 -19.63
C ASP A 68 -7.23 -5.72 -19.84
N TYR A 69 -7.77 -6.12 -20.98
CA TYR A 69 -8.15 -7.52 -21.25
C TYR A 69 -7.00 -8.54 -21.12
N ARG A 70 -5.73 -8.07 -21.12
CA ARG A 70 -4.53 -8.90 -20.96
C ARG A 70 -4.08 -9.10 -19.52
N VAL A 71 -4.72 -8.47 -18.57
CA VAL A 71 -4.39 -8.62 -17.14
C VAL A 71 -4.51 -10.09 -16.73
N MET A 72 -3.46 -10.61 -16.09
CA MET A 72 -3.38 -11.99 -15.61
C MET A 72 -3.35 -12.10 -14.09
N GLY A 73 -3.04 -11.00 -13.39
CA GLY A 73 -2.95 -10.94 -11.94
C GLY A 73 -2.69 -9.54 -11.46
N PHE A 74 -2.26 -9.44 -10.21
CA PHE A 74 -1.92 -8.19 -9.55
C PHE A 74 -0.50 -8.25 -9.00
N ASN A 75 0.10 -7.08 -8.73
CA ASN A 75 1.28 -7.02 -7.90
C ASN A 75 0.97 -7.49 -6.45
N PRO A 76 1.97 -7.80 -5.60
CA PRO A 76 1.75 -8.35 -4.27
C PRO A 76 0.83 -7.52 -3.36
N CYS A 77 0.85 -6.19 -3.51
CA CYS A 77 -0.01 -5.30 -2.73
C CYS A 77 -1.41 -5.08 -3.34
N ALA A 78 -1.72 -5.72 -4.48
CA ALA A 78 -2.99 -5.70 -5.18
C ALA A 78 -3.50 -4.32 -5.65
N GLU A 79 -2.62 -3.32 -5.76
CA GLU A 79 -2.99 -2.00 -6.29
C GLU A 79 -2.82 -1.88 -7.80
N GLN A 80 -2.05 -2.78 -8.44
CA GLN A 80 -1.89 -2.74 -9.90
C GLN A 80 -2.25 -4.08 -10.54
N PRO A 81 -3.33 -4.13 -11.33
CA PRO A 81 -3.58 -5.24 -12.24
C PRO A 81 -2.55 -5.21 -13.36
N LEU A 82 -1.90 -6.34 -13.61
CA LEU A 82 -0.77 -6.44 -14.52
C LEU A 82 -0.96 -7.58 -15.54
N GLU A 83 -0.43 -7.37 -16.72
CA GLU A 83 -0.17 -8.43 -17.68
C GLU A 83 1.12 -9.17 -17.28
N SER A 84 1.33 -10.41 -17.75
CA SER A 84 2.57 -11.14 -17.49
C SER A 84 3.79 -10.34 -17.97
N TYR A 85 4.83 -10.27 -17.16
CA TYR A 85 6.06 -9.50 -17.37
C TYR A 85 5.90 -7.96 -17.35
N GLU A 86 4.74 -7.41 -16.96
CA GLU A 86 4.56 -5.97 -16.77
C GLU A 86 5.12 -5.53 -15.40
N LEU A 87 5.68 -4.33 -15.34
CA LEU A 87 6.22 -3.74 -14.12
C LEU A 87 5.29 -2.64 -13.58
N CYS A 88 5.38 -2.43 -12.27
CA CYS A 88 4.72 -1.32 -11.59
C CYS A 88 5.52 -0.03 -11.74
N THR A 89 4.86 1.07 -12.15
CA THR A 89 5.40 2.43 -12.07
C THR A 89 4.50 3.23 -11.14
N LEU A 90 5.04 3.66 -10.02
CA LEU A 90 4.26 4.24 -8.93
C LEU A 90 4.80 5.61 -8.52
N VAL A 91 3.89 6.51 -8.14
CA VAL A 91 4.18 7.80 -7.53
C VAL A 91 3.14 8.09 -6.45
N GLU A 92 3.52 8.75 -5.36
CA GLU A 92 2.66 9.01 -4.20
C GLU A 92 2.40 10.51 -4.04
N VAL A 93 1.15 10.87 -3.73
CA VAL A 93 0.73 12.23 -3.40
C VAL A 93 0.02 12.24 -2.04
N HIS A 94 0.38 13.20 -1.19
CA HIS A 94 -0.05 13.28 0.20
C HIS A 94 -1.17 14.31 0.37
N LEU A 95 -2.42 13.87 0.55
CA LEU A 95 -3.59 14.76 0.61
C LEU A 95 -3.50 15.81 1.73
N ASN A 96 -2.89 15.46 2.87
CA ASN A 96 -2.75 16.36 4.01
C ASN A 96 -1.70 17.48 3.83
N ARG A 97 -1.02 17.55 2.68
CA ARG A 97 0.00 18.56 2.38
C ARG A 97 -0.48 19.63 1.39
N HIS A 98 -1.78 19.67 1.16
CA HIS A 98 -2.40 20.63 0.25
C HIS A 98 -3.39 21.52 0.99
N ASP A 99 -3.25 22.83 0.84
CA ASP A 99 -4.12 23.82 1.47
C ASP A 99 -5.53 23.78 0.86
N ASP A 100 -5.58 23.64 -0.46
CA ASP A 100 -6.81 23.59 -1.23
C ASP A 100 -6.71 22.64 -2.45
N ARG A 101 -7.85 22.51 -3.16
CA ARG A 101 -7.94 21.64 -4.33
C ARG A 101 -7.03 22.10 -5.48
N GLU A 102 -6.85 23.39 -5.68
CA GLU A 102 -6.04 23.92 -6.78
C GLU A 102 -4.55 23.61 -6.55
N ASP A 103 -4.09 23.70 -5.31
CA ASP A 103 -2.74 23.27 -4.92
C ASP A 103 -2.53 21.77 -5.16
N PHE A 104 -3.50 20.95 -4.77
CA PHE A 104 -3.51 19.52 -5.06
C PHE A 104 -3.40 19.25 -6.58
N LEU A 105 -4.27 19.89 -7.39
CA LEU A 105 -4.27 19.72 -8.85
C LEU A 105 -2.95 20.16 -9.49
N ARG A 106 -2.29 21.18 -8.93
CA ARG A 106 -0.97 21.63 -9.36
C ARG A 106 0.11 20.59 -9.06
N THR A 107 0.08 19.98 -7.87
CA THR A 107 1.02 18.92 -7.48
C THR A 107 0.86 17.69 -8.38
N LEU A 108 -0.34 17.30 -8.74
CA LEU A 108 -0.60 16.17 -9.65
C LEU A 108 0.10 16.33 -11.00
N LYS A 109 0.28 17.55 -11.48
CA LYS A 109 1.02 17.83 -12.72
C LYS A 109 2.45 17.28 -12.68
N PHE A 110 3.15 17.56 -11.59
CA PHE A 110 4.56 17.17 -11.43
C PHE A 110 4.70 15.70 -11.02
N ALA A 111 3.84 15.22 -10.13
CA ALA A 111 3.80 13.82 -9.75
C ALA A 111 3.58 12.92 -10.97
N TYR A 112 2.61 13.28 -11.81
CA TYR A 112 2.32 12.52 -13.03
C TYR A 112 3.45 12.63 -14.06
N LEU A 113 4.05 13.80 -14.22
CA LEU A 113 5.21 13.99 -15.11
C LEU A 113 6.37 13.06 -14.69
N TYR A 114 6.67 13.00 -13.38
CA TYR A 114 7.67 12.09 -12.85
C TYR A 114 7.34 10.62 -13.19
N GLY A 115 6.13 10.15 -12.89
CA GLY A 115 5.71 8.80 -13.26
C GLY A 115 5.80 8.52 -14.77
N LYS A 116 5.40 9.50 -15.61
CA LYS A 116 5.48 9.36 -17.06
C LYS A 116 6.92 9.24 -17.55
N THR A 117 7.85 10.01 -17.01
CA THR A 117 9.27 9.94 -17.37
C THR A 117 9.90 8.61 -16.96
N VAL A 118 9.53 8.05 -15.81
CA VAL A 118 9.99 6.72 -15.39
C VAL A 118 9.62 5.64 -16.41
N THR A 119 8.44 5.74 -17.04
CA THR A 119 8.04 4.78 -18.10
C THR A 119 8.87 4.85 -19.38
N LEU A 120 9.74 5.85 -19.54
CA LEU A 120 10.64 5.97 -20.70
C LEU A 120 11.89 5.12 -20.57
N MET A 121 12.23 4.71 -19.34
CA MET A 121 13.44 3.93 -19.07
C MET A 121 13.34 2.53 -19.66
N PRO A 122 14.39 2.04 -20.31
CA PRO A 122 14.42 0.66 -20.77
C PRO A 122 14.53 -0.31 -19.60
N THR A 123 14.06 -1.52 -19.80
CA THR A 123 14.17 -2.62 -18.85
C THR A 123 15.15 -3.68 -19.35
N HIS A 124 15.61 -4.58 -18.49
CA HIS A 124 16.59 -5.62 -18.85
C HIS A 124 16.05 -6.63 -19.87
N TRP A 125 14.74 -6.92 -19.82
CA TRP A 125 14.15 -7.93 -20.68
C TRP A 125 13.36 -7.30 -21.83
N GLN A 126 13.61 -7.79 -23.02
CA GLN A 126 12.96 -7.28 -24.23
C GLN A 126 11.43 -7.44 -24.19
N ILE A 127 10.93 -8.56 -23.64
CA ILE A 127 9.49 -8.79 -23.49
C ILE A 127 8.85 -7.76 -22.56
N THR A 128 9.44 -7.55 -21.38
CA THR A 128 9.02 -6.54 -20.42
C THR A 128 9.06 -5.14 -21.03
N ASN A 129 10.14 -4.82 -21.72
CA ASN A 129 10.31 -3.53 -22.39
C ASN A 129 9.20 -3.26 -23.39
N GLY A 130 8.86 -4.25 -24.23
CA GLY A 130 7.76 -4.14 -25.19
C GLY A 130 6.40 -3.92 -24.54
N ILE A 131 6.14 -4.56 -23.39
CA ILE A 131 4.90 -4.39 -22.64
C ILE A 131 4.85 -3.01 -21.99
N MET A 132 5.92 -2.58 -21.33
CA MET A 132 6.02 -1.27 -20.70
C MET A 132 5.85 -0.14 -21.71
N GLN A 133 6.45 -0.25 -22.89
CA GLN A 133 6.30 0.74 -23.98
C GLN A 133 4.89 0.78 -24.54
N ARG A 134 4.19 -0.36 -24.60
CA ARG A 134 2.82 -0.44 -25.07
C ARG A 134 1.82 0.12 -24.06
N ASN A 135 1.93 -0.28 -22.80
CA ASN A 135 0.95 0.02 -21.76
C ASN A 135 1.21 1.36 -21.06
N ARG A 136 2.48 1.73 -20.87
CA ARG A 136 2.84 2.95 -20.14
C ARG A 136 2.06 3.10 -18.83
N ARG A 137 1.73 1.98 -18.17
CA ARG A 137 0.93 1.96 -16.94
C ARG A 137 1.61 2.76 -15.85
N ILE A 138 0.83 3.63 -15.19
CA ILE A 138 1.26 4.45 -14.06
C ILE A 138 0.22 4.31 -12.96
N GLY A 139 0.69 4.25 -11.72
CA GLY A 139 -0.14 4.34 -10.53
C GLY A 139 0.19 5.62 -9.77
N THR A 140 -0.50 6.72 -10.07
CA THR A 140 -0.47 7.90 -9.21
C THR A 140 -1.35 7.62 -8.01
N SER A 141 -0.73 7.44 -6.84
CA SER A 141 -1.40 7.06 -5.60
C SER A 141 -1.70 8.28 -4.74
N LEU A 142 -2.73 8.15 -3.91
CA LEU A 142 -3.07 9.09 -2.84
C LEU A 142 -2.85 8.42 -1.49
N THR A 143 -2.25 9.15 -0.56
CA THR A 143 -2.18 8.76 0.86
C THR A 143 -2.85 9.81 1.74
N GLY A 144 -3.34 9.39 2.93
CA GLY A 144 -4.13 10.25 3.80
C GLY A 144 -5.61 10.31 3.43
N ILE A 145 -6.14 9.32 2.70
CA ILE A 145 -7.53 9.30 2.23
C ILE A 145 -8.49 9.24 3.42
N ALA A 146 -8.25 8.36 4.40
CA ALA A 146 -9.10 8.23 5.57
C ALA A 146 -9.12 9.51 6.42
N SER A 147 -7.95 10.07 6.75
CA SER A 147 -7.86 11.32 7.51
C SER A 147 -8.46 12.51 6.77
N PHE A 148 -8.36 12.57 5.45
CA PHE A 148 -9.02 13.59 4.64
C PHE A 148 -10.56 13.44 4.70
N ALA A 149 -11.07 12.21 4.59
CA ALA A 149 -12.51 11.94 4.71
C ALA A 149 -13.04 12.36 6.08
N ASP A 150 -12.30 12.11 7.16
CA ASP A 150 -12.68 12.49 8.52
C ASP A 150 -12.65 14.00 8.74
N THR A 151 -11.74 14.72 8.09
CA THR A 151 -11.56 16.18 8.34
C THR A 151 -12.31 17.06 7.37
N LYS A 152 -12.39 16.71 6.09
CA LYS A 152 -13.02 17.48 5.02
C LYS A 152 -14.35 16.90 4.55
N GLY A 153 -14.65 15.67 4.92
CA GLY A 153 -15.86 14.95 4.55
C GLY A 153 -15.81 14.25 3.20
N MET A 154 -16.68 13.25 3.03
CA MET A 154 -16.79 12.45 1.82
C MET A 154 -17.11 13.23 0.53
N PRO A 155 -17.97 14.30 0.56
CA PRO A 155 -18.21 15.10 -0.64
C PRO A 155 -16.97 15.78 -1.17
N ALA A 156 -16.15 16.37 -0.29
CA ALA A 156 -14.89 17.00 -0.67
C ALA A 156 -13.89 15.97 -1.21
N LEU A 157 -13.79 14.80 -0.57
CA LEU A 157 -12.93 13.73 -1.03
C LEU A 157 -13.28 13.29 -2.46
N ARG A 158 -14.57 13.07 -2.75
CA ARG A 158 -15.03 12.69 -4.09
C ARG A 158 -14.71 13.77 -5.13
N ASP A 159 -14.94 15.04 -4.80
CA ASP A 159 -14.65 16.16 -5.70
C ASP A 159 -13.16 16.25 -6.03
N TRP A 160 -12.27 16.09 -5.02
CA TRP A 160 -10.84 16.11 -5.24
C TRP A 160 -10.37 14.91 -6.06
N MET A 161 -10.88 13.72 -5.78
CA MET A 161 -10.56 12.50 -6.52
C MET A 161 -10.99 12.59 -7.98
N ASP A 162 -12.25 12.97 -8.24
CA ASP A 162 -12.79 13.07 -9.60
C ASP A 162 -12.08 14.16 -10.42
N SER A 163 -11.94 15.36 -9.82
CA SER A 163 -11.23 16.48 -10.46
C SER A 163 -9.76 16.11 -10.74
N GLY A 164 -9.10 15.48 -9.77
CA GLY A 164 -7.70 15.05 -9.89
C GLY A 164 -7.49 14.01 -10.98
N TYR A 165 -8.33 12.98 -11.04
CA TYR A 165 -8.29 11.97 -12.08
C TYR A 165 -8.43 12.59 -13.48
N ASN A 166 -9.47 13.40 -13.68
CA ASN A 166 -9.71 14.06 -14.96
C ASN A 166 -8.54 14.97 -15.37
N LYS A 167 -7.90 15.63 -14.39
CA LYS A 167 -6.72 16.45 -14.62
C LYS A 167 -5.50 15.62 -15.05
N ILE A 168 -5.27 14.48 -14.39
CA ILE A 168 -4.18 13.55 -14.75
C ILE A 168 -4.38 13.00 -16.15
N ARG A 169 -5.61 12.61 -16.55
CA ARG A 169 -5.89 12.15 -17.91
C ARG A 169 -5.55 13.23 -18.96
N GLY A 170 -5.85 14.48 -18.64
CA GLY A 170 -5.45 15.61 -19.50
C GLY A 170 -3.93 15.81 -19.59
N TYR A 171 -3.22 15.62 -18.47
CA TYR A 171 -1.75 15.65 -18.45
C TYR A 171 -1.16 14.47 -19.20
N ASP A 172 -1.74 13.27 -19.08
CA ASP A 172 -1.28 12.09 -19.82
C ASP A 172 -1.29 12.33 -21.32
N LYS A 173 -2.41 12.82 -21.85
CA LYS A 173 -2.51 13.17 -23.27
C LYS A 173 -1.40 14.15 -23.69
N LYS A 174 -1.28 15.27 -22.96
CA LYS A 174 -0.31 16.32 -23.26
C LYS A 174 1.14 15.82 -23.20
N TYR A 175 1.50 15.06 -22.15
CA TYR A 175 2.86 14.56 -22.01
C TYR A 175 3.17 13.44 -22.99
N SER A 176 2.19 12.62 -23.36
CA SER A 176 2.35 11.61 -24.40
C SER A 176 2.66 12.24 -25.75
N GLU A 177 1.98 13.34 -26.10
CA GLU A 177 2.27 14.13 -27.30
C GLU A 177 3.70 14.72 -27.26
N TRP A 178 4.09 15.37 -26.15
CA TRP A 178 5.42 15.98 -26.01
C TRP A 178 6.56 14.98 -26.06
N LEU A 179 6.37 13.79 -25.45
CA LEU A 179 7.39 12.75 -25.37
C LEU A 179 7.34 11.77 -26.54
N CYS A 180 6.41 11.96 -27.47
CA CYS A 180 6.19 11.08 -28.64
C CYS A 180 5.98 9.61 -28.23
N VAL A 181 5.20 9.37 -27.16
CA VAL A 181 4.86 8.03 -26.64
C VAL A 181 3.36 7.84 -26.55
N ARG A 182 2.95 6.60 -26.34
CA ARG A 182 1.52 6.28 -26.13
C ARG A 182 0.99 6.89 -24.84
N GLU A 183 -0.31 7.20 -24.83
CA GLU A 183 -1.04 7.45 -23.59
C GLU A 183 -1.00 6.21 -22.69
N SER A 184 -0.99 6.44 -21.38
CA SER A 184 -0.96 5.39 -20.40
C SER A 184 -2.28 4.61 -20.36
N ILE A 185 -2.20 3.28 -20.30
CA ILE A 185 -3.40 2.43 -20.22
C ILE A 185 -4.20 2.73 -18.95
N ARG A 186 -3.50 2.97 -17.83
CA ARG A 186 -4.02 3.41 -16.53
C ARG A 186 -3.07 4.44 -15.92
N VAL A 187 -3.58 5.34 -15.07
CA VAL A 187 -2.84 6.51 -14.58
C VAL A 187 -2.86 6.69 -13.06
N THR A 188 -3.80 6.06 -12.36
CA THR A 188 -4.04 6.25 -10.93
C THR A 188 -4.17 4.92 -10.18
N THR A 189 -3.88 4.94 -8.88
CA THR A 189 -3.98 3.79 -7.98
C THR A 189 -4.13 4.25 -6.53
N VAL A 190 -4.26 3.33 -5.59
CA VAL A 190 -4.06 3.58 -4.17
C VAL A 190 -3.16 2.49 -3.61
N LYS A 191 -1.95 2.89 -3.21
CA LYS A 191 -0.96 2.04 -2.53
C LYS A 191 -1.31 1.85 -1.05
N PRO A 192 -0.79 0.81 -0.39
CA PRO A 192 -0.93 0.66 1.06
C PRO A 192 -0.22 1.78 1.85
N SER A 193 0.93 2.29 1.35
CA SER A 193 1.64 3.50 1.83
C SER A 193 2.03 3.50 3.31
N GLY A 194 2.23 2.32 3.92
CA GLY A 194 2.46 2.17 5.36
C GLY A 194 3.71 2.87 5.90
N SER A 195 4.74 3.08 5.07
CA SER A 195 5.97 3.78 5.46
C SER A 195 6.01 5.21 4.91
N VAL A 196 5.65 5.40 3.63
CA VAL A 196 5.77 6.70 2.97
C VAL A 196 4.78 7.74 3.54
N SER A 197 3.63 7.33 4.05
CA SER A 197 2.67 8.20 4.73
C SER A 197 3.26 8.92 5.95
N LEU A 198 4.24 8.30 6.62
CA LEU A 198 4.93 8.87 7.78
C LEU A 198 5.71 10.15 7.43
N LEU A 199 6.17 10.30 6.19
CA LEU A 199 6.86 11.52 5.73
C LEU A 199 6.02 12.78 5.89
N SER A 200 4.71 12.64 5.86
CA SER A 200 3.77 13.75 6.01
C SER A 200 2.90 13.68 7.26
N GLY A 201 2.99 12.58 8.03
CA GLY A 201 2.08 12.31 9.13
C GLY A 201 0.66 11.94 8.68
N ALA A 202 0.48 11.49 7.44
CA ALA A 202 -0.81 11.06 6.91
C ALA A 202 -1.19 9.64 7.37
N THR A 203 -2.49 9.31 7.30
CA THR A 203 -2.95 7.92 7.36
C THR A 203 -2.49 7.15 6.12
N PRO A 204 -2.18 5.83 6.23
CA PRO A 204 -1.61 5.07 5.12
C PRO A 204 -2.65 4.74 4.05
N GLY A 205 -2.46 5.26 2.82
CA GLY A 205 -3.36 5.00 1.70
C GLY A 205 -4.82 5.29 2.02
N VAL A 206 -5.66 4.25 1.90
CA VAL A 206 -7.10 4.29 2.21
C VAL A 206 -7.41 3.91 3.66
N HIS A 207 -6.41 3.46 4.43
CA HIS A 207 -6.61 2.94 5.77
C HIS A 207 -6.69 4.03 6.84
N TRP A 208 -7.43 3.76 7.91
CA TRP A 208 -7.29 4.51 9.16
C TRP A 208 -5.99 4.11 9.87
N GLY A 209 -5.45 5.00 10.66
CA GLY A 209 -4.26 4.73 11.45
C GLY A 209 -4.53 3.74 12.59
N PRO A 210 -3.47 3.21 13.22
CA PRO A 210 -3.61 2.36 14.40
C PRO A 210 -4.32 3.11 15.54
N GLY A 211 -5.00 2.37 16.39
CA GLY A 211 -5.73 2.97 17.52
C GLY A 211 -4.80 3.63 18.52
N GLY A 212 -5.07 4.90 18.83
CA GLY A 212 -4.33 5.66 19.84
C GLY A 212 -3.61 6.89 19.26
N ALA A 213 -3.48 7.94 20.09
CA ALA A 213 -2.76 9.17 19.72
C ALA A 213 -1.23 8.99 19.65
N PHE A 214 -0.72 7.92 20.27
CA PHE A 214 0.71 7.62 20.31
C PHE A 214 0.95 6.14 20.01
N TYR A 215 1.92 5.86 19.16
CA TYR A 215 2.30 4.49 18.82
C TYR A 215 3.79 4.39 18.47
N LEU A 216 4.33 3.18 18.56
CA LEU A 216 5.62 2.82 17.98
C LEU A 216 5.40 2.24 16.60
N ARG A 217 6.08 2.79 15.61
CA ARG A 217 6.18 2.19 14.27
C ARG A 217 7.45 1.35 14.22
N ALA A 218 7.32 0.04 14.04
CA ALA A 218 8.42 -0.87 13.82
C ALA A 218 8.80 -0.90 12.34
N ILE A 219 10.07 -0.62 12.02
CA ILE A 219 10.62 -0.66 10.67
C ILE A 219 11.83 -1.58 10.68
N ARG A 220 11.92 -2.45 9.70
CA ARG A 220 12.99 -3.42 9.54
C ARG A 220 14.11 -2.86 8.68
N PHE A 221 15.35 -3.06 9.15
CA PHE A 221 16.58 -2.67 8.46
C PHE A 221 17.50 -3.89 8.36
N GLY A 222 18.17 -4.06 7.24
CA GLY A 222 19.27 -5.04 7.14
C GLY A 222 20.38 -4.70 8.13
N ASN A 223 21.02 -5.70 8.74
CA ASN A 223 22.07 -5.46 9.74
C ASN A 223 23.30 -4.74 9.19
N THR A 224 23.45 -4.70 7.86
CA THR A 224 24.53 -3.97 7.16
C THR A 224 24.11 -2.56 6.70
N ASP A 225 22.84 -2.16 6.94
CA ASP A 225 22.35 -0.85 6.54
C ASP A 225 23.03 0.24 7.37
N PRO A 226 23.72 1.23 6.75
CA PRO A 226 24.38 2.32 7.46
C PRO A 226 23.41 3.15 8.31
N MET A 227 22.13 3.23 7.92
CA MET A 227 21.09 3.90 8.71
C MET A 227 20.89 3.26 10.08
N LEU A 228 21.01 1.93 10.18
CA LEU A 228 20.83 1.22 11.44
C LEU A 228 21.81 1.69 12.51
N TYR A 229 23.07 1.89 12.13
CA TYR A 229 24.09 2.40 13.03
C TYR A 229 23.77 3.82 13.53
N LEU A 230 23.36 4.71 12.63
CA LEU A 230 23.00 6.08 12.97
C LEU A 230 21.80 6.17 13.91
N LEU A 231 20.75 5.39 13.61
CA LEU A 231 19.55 5.34 14.43
C LEU A 231 19.86 4.78 15.83
N LYS A 232 20.68 3.73 15.91
CA LYS A 232 21.12 3.16 17.19
C LYS A 232 21.94 4.18 18.01
N THR A 233 22.87 4.87 17.37
CA THR A 233 23.70 5.92 18.00
C THR A 233 22.85 7.11 18.45
N ALA A 234 21.82 7.48 17.69
CA ALA A 234 20.88 8.54 18.04
C ALA A 234 19.90 8.15 19.16
N GLY A 235 19.94 6.91 19.67
CA GLY A 235 19.13 6.48 20.81
C GLY A 235 17.76 5.87 20.47
N TYR A 236 17.52 5.52 19.22
CA TYR A 236 16.31 4.75 18.86
C TYR A 236 16.36 3.34 19.45
N LYS A 237 15.21 2.82 19.83
CA LYS A 237 15.09 1.42 20.29
C LYS A 237 15.32 0.49 19.12
N VAL A 238 16.30 -0.42 19.24
CA VAL A 238 16.63 -1.41 18.22
C VAL A 238 16.63 -2.80 18.85
N GLU A 239 15.99 -3.75 18.18
CA GLU A 239 15.95 -5.17 18.56
C GLU A 239 16.32 -6.03 17.35
N ALA A 240 16.85 -7.24 17.59
CA ALA A 240 16.99 -8.22 16.51
C ALA A 240 15.60 -8.64 16.00
N ASP A 241 15.45 -8.80 14.68
CA ASP A 241 14.22 -9.35 14.11
C ASP A 241 14.09 -10.83 14.53
N LEU A 242 12.91 -11.21 14.98
CA LEU A 242 12.62 -12.59 15.42
C LEU A 242 12.42 -13.55 14.25
N VAL A 243 12.20 -13.03 13.03
CA VAL A 243 11.92 -13.83 11.83
C VAL A 243 13.12 -13.92 10.91
N SER A 244 13.91 -12.85 10.77
CA SER A 244 15.04 -12.77 9.85
C SER A 244 16.35 -12.52 10.59
N ALA A 245 17.29 -13.48 10.53
CA ALA A 245 18.57 -13.43 11.24
C ALA A 245 19.47 -12.24 10.86
N ASN A 246 19.31 -11.69 9.65
CA ASN A 246 20.13 -10.59 9.13
C ASN A 246 19.41 -9.23 9.20
N THR A 247 18.37 -9.13 9.99
CA THR A 247 17.51 -7.94 10.07
C THR A 247 17.39 -7.46 11.52
N SER A 248 17.30 -6.16 11.70
CA SER A 248 16.99 -5.52 12.98
C SER A 248 15.72 -4.68 12.84
N VAL A 249 14.96 -4.61 13.92
CA VAL A 249 13.73 -3.80 14.02
C VAL A 249 14.04 -2.52 14.79
N VAL A 250 13.78 -1.39 14.16
CA VAL A 250 13.89 -0.06 14.78
C VAL A 250 12.50 0.48 15.08
N TYR A 251 12.29 0.97 16.28
CA TYR A 251 11.02 1.51 16.73
C TYR A 251 11.03 3.03 16.71
N PHE A 252 10.12 3.60 15.93
CA PHE A 252 9.94 5.04 15.78
C PHE A 252 8.71 5.48 16.58
N PRO A 253 8.86 6.35 17.61
CA PRO A 253 7.73 6.92 18.31
C PRO A 253 7.01 7.92 17.41
N VAL A 254 5.71 7.74 17.22
CA VAL A 254 4.85 8.59 16.39
C VAL A 254 3.72 9.15 17.23
N ALA A 255 3.49 10.45 17.14
CA ALA A 255 2.28 11.10 17.61
C ALA A 255 1.33 11.28 16.42
N SER A 256 0.09 10.84 16.57
CA SER A 256 -0.94 10.93 15.54
C SER A 256 -2.04 11.90 15.97
N GLU A 257 -2.37 12.83 15.11
CA GLU A 257 -3.48 13.79 15.31
C GLU A 257 -4.77 13.34 14.62
N HIS A 258 -4.84 12.06 14.20
CA HIS A 258 -6.01 11.56 13.48
C HIS A 258 -7.23 11.46 14.39
N LEU A 259 -8.39 11.87 13.85
CA LEU A 259 -9.64 11.94 14.60
C LEU A 259 -10.17 10.56 14.97
N ARG A 260 -10.04 9.57 14.06
CA ARG A 260 -10.49 8.20 14.25
C ARG A 260 -9.37 7.20 13.95
N SER A 261 -9.43 6.07 14.60
CA SER A 261 -8.56 4.93 14.37
C SER A 261 -9.31 3.81 13.65
N GLU A 262 -8.57 2.80 13.18
CA GLU A 262 -9.17 1.63 12.55
C GLU A 262 -10.17 0.86 13.44
N LYS A 263 -10.05 1.01 14.78
CA LYS A 263 -10.96 0.39 15.76
C LYS A 263 -12.30 1.13 15.91
N ASP A 264 -12.33 2.40 15.51
CA ASP A 264 -13.51 3.26 15.59
C ASP A 264 -14.38 3.15 14.34
N VAL A 265 -13.95 2.34 13.35
CA VAL A 265 -14.53 2.28 12.02
C VAL A 265 -14.95 0.85 11.69
N SER A 266 -16.20 0.68 11.27
CA SER A 266 -16.73 -0.63 10.93
C SER A 266 -16.15 -1.20 9.61
N LEU A 267 -16.24 -2.51 9.44
CA LEU A 267 -15.89 -3.21 8.20
C LEU A 267 -16.57 -2.57 6.97
N PHE A 268 -17.87 -2.25 7.07
CA PHE A 268 -18.62 -1.65 5.97
C PHE A 268 -18.14 -0.22 5.62
N GLU A 269 -17.72 0.56 6.59
CA GLU A 269 -17.18 1.89 6.33
C GLU A 269 -15.81 1.80 5.66
N LYS A 270 -14.95 0.87 6.08
CA LYS A 270 -13.64 0.61 5.47
C LYS A 270 -13.76 0.21 4.01
N ILE A 271 -14.60 -0.79 3.71
CA ILE A 271 -14.81 -1.25 2.35
C ILE A 271 -15.50 -0.18 1.48
N GLY A 272 -16.43 0.58 2.04
CA GLY A 272 -17.10 1.70 1.37
C GLY A 272 -16.15 2.84 0.99
N LEU A 273 -15.15 3.14 1.84
CA LEU A 273 -14.11 4.12 1.51
C LEU A 273 -13.21 3.62 0.38
N ALA A 274 -12.83 2.33 0.42
CA ALA A 274 -12.05 1.70 -0.66
C ALA A 274 -12.82 1.70 -1.99
N ALA A 275 -14.10 1.36 -1.98
CA ALA A 275 -14.99 1.42 -3.15
C ALA A 275 -15.14 2.86 -3.68
N THR A 276 -15.20 3.86 -2.79
CA THR A 276 -15.20 5.26 -3.19
C THR A 276 -13.92 5.64 -3.92
N ALA A 277 -12.78 5.21 -3.41
CA ALA A 277 -11.49 5.45 -4.06
C ALA A 277 -11.36 4.70 -5.40
N GLN A 278 -11.86 3.46 -5.50
CA GLN A 278 -11.92 2.69 -6.75
C GLN A 278 -12.82 3.34 -7.79
N LYS A 279 -13.91 3.96 -7.34
CA LYS A 279 -14.90 4.60 -8.21
C LYS A 279 -14.47 5.95 -8.76
N TYR A 280 -13.89 6.80 -7.91
CA TYR A 280 -13.64 8.20 -8.26
C TYR A 280 -12.17 8.53 -8.54
N TRP A 281 -11.25 7.69 -8.11
CA TRP A 281 -9.81 7.92 -8.28
C TRP A 281 -9.11 6.83 -9.07
N SER A 282 -9.11 5.58 -8.57
CA SER A 282 -8.23 4.55 -9.08
C SER A 282 -8.75 3.88 -10.36
N ASP A 283 -8.01 4.02 -11.46
CA ASP A 283 -8.26 3.24 -12.68
C ASP A 283 -7.41 1.94 -12.75
N ASN A 284 -6.39 1.80 -11.90
CA ASN A 284 -5.81 0.51 -11.52
C ASN A 284 -6.63 -0.11 -10.39
N GLY A 285 -6.01 -0.59 -9.32
CA GLY A 285 -6.65 -1.13 -8.12
C GLY A 285 -6.49 -0.21 -6.90
N VAL A 286 -7.18 -0.56 -5.85
CA VAL A 286 -7.03 0.02 -4.52
C VAL A 286 -6.50 -1.08 -3.61
N SER A 287 -5.29 -0.90 -3.05
CA SER A 287 -4.79 -1.78 -2.02
C SER A 287 -5.54 -1.52 -0.72
N VAL A 288 -6.33 -2.48 -0.30
CA VAL A 288 -7.06 -2.39 0.96
C VAL A 288 -6.96 -3.70 1.74
N THR A 289 -6.61 -3.58 3.02
CA THR A 289 -6.72 -4.66 4.00
C THR A 289 -7.80 -4.27 4.99
N LEU A 290 -8.89 -5.02 5.00
CA LEU A 290 -10.02 -4.79 5.87
C LEU A 290 -9.76 -5.42 7.23
N SER A 291 -9.33 -4.61 8.19
CA SER A 291 -9.28 -5.05 9.58
C SER A 291 -10.69 -5.12 10.15
N PHE A 292 -11.02 -6.20 10.85
CA PHE A 292 -12.34 -6.41 11.44
C PHE A 292 -12.24 -7.14 12.78
N ASP A 293 -13.17 -6.87 13.68
CA ASP A 293 -13.26 -7.59 14.96
C ASP A 293 -13.84 -8.98 14.72
N LYS A 294 -13.05 -10.01 15.06
CA LYS A 294 -13.39 -11.42 14.83
C LYS A 294 -14.69 -11.83 15.52
N GLU A 295 -14.96 -11.31 16.71
CA GLU A 295 -16.10 -11.73 17.53
C GLU A 295 -17.40 -11.04 17.08
N THR A 296 -17.32 -9.78 16.68
CA THR A 296 -18.51 -8.97 16.41
C THR A 296 -18.80 -8.80 14.90
N GLU A 297 -17.76 -8.76 14.05
CA GLU A 297 -17.89 -8.43 12.63
C GLU A 297 -17.70 -9.62 11.67
N LYS A 298 -17.24 -10.80 12.11
CA LYS A 298 -17.09 -12.00 11.27
C LYS A 298 -18.32 -12.25 10.38
N LYS A 299 -19.53 -12.15 10.95
CA LYS A 299 -20.81 -12.33 10.24
C LYS A 299 -21.06 -11.31 9.11
N HIS A 300 -20.30 -10.24 9.07
CA HIS A 300 -20.43 -9.16 8.08
C HIS A 300 -19.48 -9.32 6.90
N VAL A 301 -18.52 -10.25 6.94
CA VAL A 301 -17.51 -10.43 5.88
C VAL A 301 -18.17 -10.82 4.56
N ALA A 302 -18.94 -11.91 4.52
CA ALA A 302 -19.60 -12.33 3.26
C ALA A 302 -20.63 -11.30 2.77
N PRO A 303 -21.53 -10.74 3.60
CA PRO A 303 -22.41 -9.66 3.17
C PRO A 303 -21.70 -8.43 2.59
N ALA A 304 -20.55 -8.04 3.18
CA ALA A 304 -19.77 -6.94 2.65
C ALA A 304 -19.15 -7.27 1.28
N LEU A 305 -18.64 -8.48 1.11
CA LEU A 305 -18.11 -8.95 -0.18
C LEU A 305 -19.20 -8.97 -1.25
N HIS A 306 -20.36 -9.55 -0.99
CA HIS A 306 -21.49 -9.56 -1.94
C HIS A 306 -21.94 -8.15 -2.34
N LEU A 307 -21.91 -7.20 -1.40
CA LEU A 307 -22.29 -5.83 -1.70
C LEU A 307 -21.28 -5.08 -2.59
N TYR A 308 -19.99 -5.39 -2.43
CA TYR A 308 -18.91 -4.60 -3.03
C TYR A 308 -18.10 -5.33 -4.10
N GLU A 309 -18.40 -6.60 -4.42
CA GLU A 309 -17.64 -7.40 -5.41
C GLU A 309 -17.57 -6.76 -6.82
N GLY A 310 -18.59 -5.99 -7.21
CA GLY A 310 -18.60 -5.20 -8.45
C GLY A 310 -18.04 -3.78 -8.32
N GLU A 311 -17.73 -3.33 -7.10
CA GLU A 311 -17.25 -1.98 -6.79
C GLU A 311 -15.76 -1.93 -6.41
N LEU A 312 -15.08 -3.09 -6.42
CA LEU A 312 -13.66 -3.26 -6.12
C LEU A 312 -12.98 -4.17 -7.14
N LYS A 313 -11.65 -4.11 -7.21
CA LYS A 313 -10.84 -5.01 -8.03
C LYS A 313 -10.04 -6.00 -7.19
N ALA A 314 -9.78 -5.66 -5.92
CA ALA A 314 -9.10 -6.53 -4.96
C ALA A 314 -9.46 -6.15 -3.54
N VAL A 315 -9.34 -7.12 -2.61
CA VAL A 315 -9.52 -6.93 -1.17
C VAL A 315 -8.73 -7.99 -0.41
N SER A 316 -8.13 -7.60 0.72
CA SER A 316 -7.52 -8.49 1.70
C SER A 316 -8.14 -8.27 3.08
N PHE A 317 -7.92 -9.19 4.02
CA PHE A 317 -8.52 -9.15 5.34
C PHE A 317 -7.47 -9.27 6.44
N LEU A 318 -7.79 -8.70 7.61
CA LEU A 318 -7.00 -8.83 8.82
C LEU A 318 -7.93 -8.94 10.04
N PRO A 319 -8.15 -10.15 10.58
CA PRO A 319 -8.92 -10.31 11.80
C PRO A 319 -8.18 -9.66 12.97
N MET A 320 -8.86 -8.73 13.64
CA MET A 320 -8.37 -8.13 14.89
C MET A 320 -8.74 -9.03 16.06
N GLY A 321 -7.82 -9.23 17.01
CA GLY A 321 -8.03 -10.05 18.19
C GLY A 321 -6.76 -10.16 19.02
N ASN A 322 -6.76 -11.06 20.01
CA ASN A 322 -5.66 -11.28 20.94
C ASN A 322 -4.39 -11.93 20.31
N GLN A 323 -4.29 -12.00 19.02
CA GLN A 323 -3.07 -12.48 18.36
C GLN A 323 -2.02 -11.38 18.41
N THR A 324 -1.18 -11.42 19.42
CA THR A 324 0.04 -10.61 19.49
C THR A 324 1.11 -11.25 18.60
N PHE A 325 1.20 -10.82 17.36
CA PHE A 325 2.38 -11.10 16.57
C PHE A 325 3.57 -10.40 17.22
N PRO A 326 4.69 -11.09 17.46
CA PRO A 326 5.87 -10.43 17.97
C PRO A 326 6.36 -9.37 16.98
N GLN A 327 6.80 -8.22 17.51
CA GLN A 327 7.32 -7.10 16.73
C GLN A 327 6.32 -6.56 15.67
N GLN A 328 5.07 -6.34 16.10
CA GLN A 328 4.01 -5.78 15.25
C GLN A 328 4.47 -4.47 14.58
N PRO A 329 4.01 -4.20 13.33
CA PRO A 329 4.31 -2.94 12.63
C PRO A 329 3.88 -1.70 13.40
N TYR A 330 2.84 -1.81 14.21
CA TYR A 330 2.31 -0.75 15.06
C TYR A 330 2.05 -1.27 16.48
N SER A 331 2.48 -0.54 17.48
CA SER A 331 2.22 -0.84 18.90
C SER A 331 1.77 0.42 19.61
N ASN A 332 0.54 0.43 20.13
CA ASN A 332 0.02 1.57 20.89
C ASN A 332 0.82 1.78 22.18
N ILE A 333 1.12 3.03 22.49
CA ILE A 333 1.83 3.43 23.70
C ILE A 333 1.09 4.59 24.38
N THR A 334 1.39 4.81 25.64
CA THR A 334 0.89 5.98 26.38
C THR A 334 1.67 7.25 26.01
N ARG A 335 1.13 8.41 26.37
CA ARG A 335 1.83 9.70 26.22
C ARG A 335 3.16 9.72 27.01
N GLU A 336 3.16 9.12 28.20
CA GLU A 336 4.34 9.03 29.08
C GLU A 336 5.44 8.17 28.41
N GLU A 337 5.06 7.02 27.85
CA GLU A 337 5.98 6.16 27.11
C GLU A 337 6.51 6.87 25.86
N TYR A 338 5.63 7.54 25.10
CA TYR A 338 6.04 8.35 23.95
C TYR A 338 7.09 9.41 24.34
N ASN A 339 6.82 10.19 25.39
CA ASN A 339 7.76 11.19 25.89
C ASN A 339 9.09 10.57 26.35
N SER A 340 9.03 9.38 26.97
CA SER A 340 10.23 8.63 27.39
C SER A 340 11.07 8.17 26.20
N TYR A 341 10.43 7.75 25.07
CA TYR A 341 11.15 7.39 23.84
C TYR A 341 11.76 8.62 23.19
N VAL A 342 10.97 9.69 22.96
CA VAL A 342 11.43 10.92 22.32
C VAL A 342 12.55 11.58 23.13
N GLY A 343 12.46 11.55 24.46
CA GLY A 343 13.49 12.12 25.35
C GLY A 343 14.85 11.40 25.29
N LYS A 344 14.91 10.18 24.77
CA LYS A 344 16.15 9.42 24.57
C LYS A 344 16.75 9.61 23.17
N ILE A 345 15.95 10.11 22.22
CA ILE A 345 16.38 10.27 20.83
C ILE A 345 17.10 11.61 20.67
N GLY A 346 18.38 11.54 20.29
CA GLY A 346 19.21 12.70 19.94
C GLY A 346 19.13 13.04 18.46
N LYS A 347 19.87 14.05 18.06
CA LYS A 347 20.04 14.40 16.65
C LYS A 347 20.83 13.31 15.92
N ILE A 348 20.38 12.94 14.72
CA ILE A 348 21.11 12.05 13.84
C ILE A 348 22.22 12.84 13.15
N ASP A 349 23.45 12.34 13.24
CA ASP A 349 24.57 12.89 12.47
C ASP A 349 24.57 12.31 11.06
N TRP A 350 24.01 13.06 10.13
CA TRP A 350 23.90 12.66 8.73
C TRP A 350 25.25 12.70 7.97
N SER A 351 26.30 13.36 8.51
CA SER A 351 27.60 13.44 7.83
C SER A 351 28.21 12.06 7.63
N ALA A 352 27.98 11.14 8.57
CA ALA A 352 28.48 9.76 8.49
C ALA A 352 27.89 8.94 7.31
N ILE A 353 26.74 9.35 6.73
CA ILE A 353 26.23 8.74 5.50
C ILE A 353 26.97 9.29 4.28
N TYR A 354 27.24 10.59 4.24
CA TYR A 354 27.89 11.22 3.10
C TYR A 354 29.34 10.79 2.94
N ASP A 355 30.04 10.56 4.05
CA ASP A 355 31.42 10.04 4.05
C ASP A 355 31.48 8.57 3.58
N GLY A 356 30.38 7.82 3.66
CA GLY A 356 30.24 6.44 3.20
C GLY A 356 29.72 6.29 1.75
N VAL A 357 29.17 7.36 1.15
CA VAL A 357 28.54 7.29 -0.19
C VAL A 357 29.53 7.02 -1.31
N GLU A 358 30.81 7.38 -1.16
CA GLU A 358 31.85 6.99 -2.12
C GLU A 358 32.05 5.46 -2.24
N ASN A 359 31.55 4.69 -1.27
CA ASN A 359 31.61 3.22 -1.27
C ASN A 359 30.27 2.53 -1.58
N LEU A 360 29.17 3.27 -1.77
CA LEU A 360 27.84 2.70 -2.02
C LEU A 360 27.66 2.12 -3.44
N GLU A 361 28.51 2.47 -4.39
CA GLU A 361 28.52 1.84 -5.73
C GLU A 361 28.90 0.35 -5.70
N SER A 362 29.45 -0.14 -4.59
CA SER A 362 29.83 -1.56 -4.42
C SER A 362 28.80 -2.41 -3.66
N LEU A 363 27.81 -1.79 -3.03
CA LEU A 363 26.71 -2.48 -2.38
C LEU A 363 25.60 -2.69 -3.39
N GLY A 364 25.54 -3.89 -3.97
CA GLY A 364 24.46 -4.27 -4.89
C GLY A 364 23.11 -3.84 -4.35
N GLU A 365 22.32 -3.20 -5.20
CA GLU A 365 21.03 -2.63 -4.90
C GLU A 365 20.10 -3.65 -4.24
N ALA A 366 19.88 -3.49 -2.92
CA ALA A 366 18.85 -4.23 -2.20
C ALA A 366 17.51 -3.55 -2.47
N TYR A 367 16.71 -4.09 -3.39
CA TYR A 367 15.38 -3.58 -3.70
C TYR A 367 14.28 -4.36 -3.00
N CYS A 368 13.34 -3.60 -2.47
CA CYS A 368 12.12 -3.95 -1.75
C CYS A 368 12.27 -4.17 -0.24
N SER A 369 12.25 -3.09 0.52
CA SER A 369 11.91 -3.13 1.94
C SER A 369 10.44 -2.73 2.17
N THR A 370 9.54 -3.58 1.73
CA THR A 370 8.24 -3.76 2.36
C THR A 370 8.09 -5.25 2.50
N ASP A 371 8.46 -5.73 3.70
CA ASP A 371 8.28 -7.10 4.13
C ASP A 371 8.86 -8.15 3.15
N ALA A 372 10.22 -8.20 3.11
CA ALA A 372 11.06 -9.27 2.58
C ALA A 372 10.93 -9.62 1.08
N CYS A 373 11.65 -8.90 0.23
CA CYS A 373 12.15 -9.44 -1.04
C CYS A 373 13.65 -9.18 -1.16
N GLU A 374 14.49 -10.12 -0.75
CA GLU A 374 15.89 -10.16 -1.14
C GLU A 374 16.02 -10.97 -2.44
N ILE A 375 16.23 -10.28 -3.57
CA ILE A 375 16.66 -10.94 -4.79
C ILE A 375 18.19 -10.86 -4.82
N LYS A 376 18.87 -11.96 -4.52
CA LYS A 376 20.28 -12.10 -4.78
C LYS A 376 20.48 -12.49 -6.26
N PHE A 377 21.07 -11.60 -7.03
CA PHE A 377 21.62 -11.95 -8.34
C PHE A 377 23.02 -12.53 -8.14
N TYR A 378 23.26 -13.74 -8.64
CA TYR A 378 24.57 -14.37 -8.82
C TYR A 378 25.08 -14.04 -10.22
#